data_613c97e64be46eb2a5afbcd50bdf109f
#
_entry.id   613c97e64be46eb2a5afbcd50bdf109f
#
_cell.length_a   1.000
_cell.length_b   1.000
_cell.length_c   1.000
_cell.angle_alpha   90.00
_cell.angle_beta   90.00
_cell.angle_gamma   90.00
#
_symmetry.space_group_name_H-M   'P 1'
#
loop_
_entity.id
_entity.type
_entity.pdbx_description
1 polymer ?
#
loop_
_entity_poly.entity_id
_entity_poly.type
_entity_poly.pdbx_seq_one_letter_code
_entity_poly.pdbx_strand_id
1 'polypeptide(L)'
;MAVNIVRMMDRRNVSHETLDNISDRLVDLIQEDVDYANALVKEYKKGKIVDDEYFLKAARPQMELVELSIKALDYIESILENGKLDAISDGIIANNLLLEVVRDAMPTIRVNLDPISKSYDYDEKIDYAKKLHNRNQQIIERRLKWQEYM
;
A
#
# COMPACT_ATOMS: atom_id res chain seq x y z
N MET A 1 3.08 -9.00 -2.08
CA MET A 1 4.07 -9.65 -1.17
C MET A 1 3.79 -9.35 0.29
N ALA A 2 3.84 -8.11 0.77
CA ALA A 2 3.62 -7.76 2.18
C ALA A 2 2.33 -8.33 2.79
N VAL A 3 1.20 -8.23 2.10
CA VAL A 3 -0.10 -8.76 2.54
C VAL A 3 -0.07 -10.27 2.75
N ASN A 4 0.59 -11.02 1.87
CA ASN A 4 0.71 -12.47 1.99
C ASN A 4 1.64 -12.89 3.13
N ILE A 5 2.69 -12.10 3.40
CA ILE A 5 3.60 -12.33 4.54
C ILE A 5 2.83 -12.20 5.85
N VAL A 6 2.04 -11.13 6.02
CA VAL A 6 1.22 -10.93 7.22
C VAL A 6 0.21 -12.05 7.44
N ARG A 7 -0.39 -12.55 6.38
CA ARG A 7 -1.33 -13.67 6.44
C ARG A 7 -0.71 -14.92 7.05
N MET A 8 0.57 -15.19 6.80
CA MET A 8 1.30 -16.35 7.36
C MET A 8 1.53 -16.24 8.87
N MET A 9 1.51 -15.03 9.44
CA MET A 9 1.71 -14.82 10.88
C MET A 9 0.50 -15.22 11.72
N ASP A 10 -0.71 -15.22 11.18
CA ASP A 10 -1.91 -15.46 11.97
C ASP A 10 -2.07 -16.94 12.32
N ARG A 11 -2.19 -17.23 13.62
CA ARG A 11 -2.44 -18.59 14.14
C ARG A 11 -3.92 -18.94 14.18
N ARG A 12 -4.76 -17.92 14.14
CA ARG A 12 -6.20 -18.11 14.21
C ARG A 12 -6.66 -18.63 12.86
N ASN A 13 -7.11 -19.81 12.73
CA ASN A 13 -7.65 -20.34 11.46
C ASN A 13 -8.91 -19.55 11.01
N VAL A 14 -8.76 -18.23 10.90
CA VAL A 14 -9.78 -17.24 10.60
C VAL A 14 -9.69 -16.85 9.12
N SER A 15 -10.81 -16.57 8.51
CA SER A 15 -10.86 -15.99 7.17
C SER A 15 -10.14 -14.65 7.15
N HIS A 16 -9.19 -14.50 6.24
CA HIS A 16 -8.49 -13.25 5.97
C HIS A 16 -9.12 -12.49 4.79
N GLU A 17 -10.43 -12.45 4.74
CA GLU A 17 -11.18 -11.85 3.63
C GLU A 17 -10.68 -10.45 3.27
N THR A 18 -10.39 -9.61 4.25
CA THR A 18 -9.84 -8.27 4.01
C THR A 18 -8.50 -8.31 3.30
N LEU A 19 -7.56 -9.17 3.74
CA LEU A 19 -6.25 -9.31 3.10
C LEU A 19 -6.36 -9.97 1.74
N ASP A 20 -7.24 -10.94 1.58
CA ASP A 20 -7.50 -11.63 0.31
C ASP A 20 -8.05 -10.63 -0.72
N ASN A 21 -9.05 -9.83 -0.35
CA ASN A 21 -9.62 -8.80 -1.22
C ASN A 21 -8.58 -7.73 -1.61
N ILE A 22 -7.71 -7.31 -0.69
CA ILE A 22 -6.61 -6.39 -1.00
C ILE A 22 -5.65 -7.05 -1.98
N SER A 23 -5.25 -8.30 -1.75
CA SER A 23 -4.31 -9.03 -2.62
C SER A 23 -4.86 -9.18 -4.03
N ASP A 24 -6.12 -9.59 -4.18
CA ASP A 24 -6.77 -9.76 -5.47
C ASP A 24 -6.86 -8.43 -6.22
N ARG A 25 -7.26 -7.36 -5.52
CA ARG A 25 -7.34 -6.04 -6.13
C ARG A 25 -5.97 -5.49 -6.56
N LEU A 26 -4.91 -5.76 -5.79
CA LEU A 26 -3.55 -5.37 -6.17
C LEU A 26 -3.09 -6.06 -7.47
N VAL A 27 -3.50 -7.29 -7.71
CA VAL A 27 -3.21 -7.99 -8.98
C VAL A 27 -3.89 -7.30 -10.16
N ASP A 28 -5.16 -6.92 -10.01
CA ASP A 28 -5.90 -6.19 -11.05
C ASP A 28 -5.27 -4.83 -11.35
N LEU A 29 -4.81 -4.12 -10.30
CA LEU A 29 -4.17 -2.80 -10.44
C LEU A 29 -2.88 -2.85 -11.28
N ILE A 30 -2.13 -3.95 -11.26
CA ILE A 30 -0.94 -4.11 -12.08
C ILE A 30 -1.29 -3.99 -13.56
N GLN A 31 -2.37 -4.65 -14.00
CA GLN A 31 -2.80 -4.59 -15.39
C GLN A 31 -3.41 -3.23 -15.75
N GLU A 32 -4.21 -2.66 -14.85
CA GLU A 32 -4.79 -1.32 -15.04
C GLU A 32 -3.71 -0.24 -15.18
N ASP A 33 -2.63 -0.30 -14.37
CA ASP A 33 -1.51 0.63 -14.45
C ASP A 33 -0.84 0.61 -15.83
N VAL A 34 -0.58 -0.58 -16.35
CA VAL A 34 0.01 -0.77 -17.68
C VAL A 34 -0.94 -0.25 -18.77
N ASP A 35 -2.21 -0.58 -18.71
CA ASP A 35 -3.20 -0.22 -19.72
C ASP A 35 -3.43 1.30 -19.78
N TYR A 36 -3.55 1.96 -18.63
CA TYR A 36 -3.77 3.40 -18.56
C TYR A 36 -2.53 4.20 -18.94
N ALA A 37 -1.34 3.75 -18.53
CA ALA A 37 -0.08 4.37 -18.95
C ALA A 37 0.09 4.27 -20.48
N ASN A 38 -0.16 3.12 -21.07
CA ASN A 38 -0.10 2.92 -22.52
C ASN A 38 -1.12 3.79 -23.27
N ALA A 39 -2.34 3.92 -22.74
CA ALA A 39 -3.37 4.77 -23.31
C ALA A 39 -2.93 6.26 -23.32
N LEU A 40 -2.36 6.74 -22.20
CA LEU A 40 -1.84 8.11 -22.10
C LEU A 40 -0.70 8.35 -23.10
N VAL A 41 0.27 7.43 -23.18
CA VAL A 41 1.39 7.53 -24.15
C VAL A 41 0.88 7.55 -25.59
N LYS A 42 -0.14 6.75 -25.90
CA LYS A 42 -0.76 6.73 -27.24
C LYS A 42 -1.40 8.08 -27.60
N GLU A 43 -2.06 8.74 -26.63
CA GLU A 43 -2.64 10.07 -26.86
C GLU A 43 -1.54 11.13 -27.07
N TYR A 44 -0.46 11.11 -26.29
CA TYR A 44 0.70 11.99 -26.51
C TYR A 44 1.26 11.90 -27.94
N LYS A 45 1.37 10.68 -28.48
CA LYS A 45 1.90 10.45 -29.84
C LYS A 45 1.06 11.03 -30.95
N LYS A 46 -0.21 11.39 -30.70
CA LYS A 46 -1.08 12.04 -31.69
C LYS A 46 -0.72 13.51 -31.91
N GLY A 47 0.15 14.10 -31.10
CA GLY A 47 0.58 15.49 -31.23
C GLY A 47 -0.51 16.53 -30.97
N LYS A 48 -1.57 16.15 -30.28
CA LYS A 48 -2.69 17.01 -29.87
C LYS A 48 -2.64 17.22 -28.35
N ILE A 49 -3.42 18.21 -27.87
CA ILE A 49 -3.63 18.38 -26.42
C ILE A 49 -4.31 17.12 -25.91
N VAL A 50 -3.72 16.52 -24.89
CA VAL A 50 -4.27 15.31 -24.24
C VAL A 50 -5.36 15.71 -23.27
N ASP A 51 -6.50 15.01 -23.31
CA ASP A 51 -7.61 15.22 -22.39
C ASP A 51 -7.19 14.84 -20.96
N ASP A 52 -7.62 15.64 -19.97
CA ASP A 52 -7.34 15.45 -18.54
C ASP A 52 -7.74 14.07 -18.03
N GLU A 53 -8.75 13.44 -18.65
CA GLU A 53 -9.23 12.10 -18.26
C GLU A 53 -8.15 11.02 -18.39
N TYR A 54 -7.25 11.12 -19.39
CA TYR A 54 -6.15 10.16 -19.54
C TYR A 54 -5.15 10.26 -18.40
N PHE A 55 -4.86 11.48 -17.93
CA PHE A 55 -4.00 11.70 -16.76
C PHE A 55 -4.65 11.18 -15.48
N LEU A 56 -5.94 11.45 -15.28
CA LEU A 56 -6.69 10.94 -14.12
C LEU A 56 -6.72 9.41 -14.11
N LYS A 57 -6.94 8.76 -15.25
CA LYS A 57 -6.89 7.31 -15.37
C LYS A 57 -5.50 6.76 -15.06
N ALA A 58 -4.45 7.40 -15.57
CA ALA A 58 -3.07 6.97 -15.32
C ALA A 58 -2.64 7.15 -13.85
N ALA A 59 -3.19 8.12 -13.11
CA ALA A 59 -2.94 8.29 -11.68
C ALA A 59 -3.70 7.29 -10.81
N ARG A 60 -4.88 6.82 -11.24
CA ARG A 60 -5.82 6.04 -10.42
C ARG A 60 -5.21 4.78 -9.78
N PRO A 61 -4.49 3.90 -10.52
CA PRO A 61 -3.93 2.67 -9.93
C PRO A 61 -2.99 2.96 -8.76
N GLN A 62 -2.16 3.99 -8.87
CA GLN A 62 -1.22 4.37 -7.82
C GLN A 62 -1.94 5.02 -6.62
N MET A 63 -2.97 5.81 -6.87
CA MET A 63 -3.81 6.36 -5.79
C MET A 63 -4.52 5.25 -5.02
N GLU A 64 -5.07 4.26 -5.71
CA GLU A 64 -5.72 3.11 -5.09
C GLU A 64 -4.72 2.21 -4.35
N LEU A 65 -3.51 2.03 -4.90
CA LEU A 65 -2.42 1.33 -4.24
C LEU A 65 -2.09 1.96 -2.88
N VAL A 66 -2.06 3.28 -2.79
CA VAL A 66 -1.88 4.02 -1.53
C VAL A 66 -2.99 3.70 -0.54
N GLU A 67 -4.25 3.76 -0.95
CA GLU A 67 -5.40 3.48 -0.08
C GLU A 67 -5.39 2.03 0.43
N LEU A 68 -5.11 1.07 -0.44
CA LEU A 68 -5.04 -0.35 -0.06
C LEU A 68 -3.86 -0.62 0.89
N SER A 69 -2.72 0.04 0.68
CA SER A 69 -1.55 -0.10 1.56
C SER A 69 -1.81 0.50 2.95
N ILE A 70 -2.47 1.64 3.04
CA ILE A 70 -2.92 2.25 4.31
C ILE A 70 -3.92 1.33 5.01
N LYS A 71 -4.89 0.79 4.28
CA LYS A 71 -5.86 -0.17 4.83
C LYS A 71 -5.17 -1.43 5.37
N ALA A 72 -4.16 -1.94 4.66
CA ALA A 72 -3.37 -3.07 5.13
C ALA A 72 -2.56 -2.73 6.39
N LEU A 73 -1.90 -1.55 6.44
CA LEU A 73 -1.18 -1.08 7.63
C LEU A 73 -2.08 -1.01 8.87
N ASP A 74 -3.31 -0.56 8.72
CA ASP A 74 -4.29 -0.53 9.80
C ASP A 74 -4.72 -1.94 10.22
N TYR A 75 -4.99 -2.80 9.26
CA TYR A 75 -5.48 -4.16 9.51
C TYR A 75 -4.46 -5.08 10.19
N ILE A 76 -3.17 -4.95 9.85
CA ILE A 76 -2.12 -5.84 10.40
C ILE A 76 -1.87 -5.64 11.89
N GLU A 77 -2.36 -4.56 12.50
CA GLU A 77 -2.23 -4.33 13.95
C GLU A 77 -2.70 -5.53 14.76
N SER A 78 -3.90 -6.02 14.48
CA SER A 78 -4.49 -7.16 15.20
C SER A 78 -3.69 -8.45 15.01
N ILE A 79 -3.04 -8.62 13.85
CA ILE A 79 -2.20 -9.78 13.57
C ILE A 79 -0.86 -9.65 14.29
N LEU A 80 -0.28 -8.46 14.32
CA LEU A 80 0.94 -8.20 15.10
C LEU A 80 0.75 -8.44 16.59
N GLU A 81 -0.42 -8.07 17.15
CA GLU A 81 -0.74 -8.31 18.56
C GLU A 81 -0.87 -9.82 18.89
N ASN A 82 -1.50 -10.59 18.01
CA ASN A 82 -1.95 -11.94 18.32
C ASN A 82 -1.28 -13.04 17.50
N GLY A 83 -0.50 -12.70 16.48
CA GLY A 83 0.14 -13.65 15.58
C GLY A 83 1.29 -14.42 16.23
N LYS A 84 1.87 -15.35 15.47
CA LYS A 84 3.01 -16.17 15.91
C LYS A 84 4.22 -15.29 16.22
N LEU A 85 4.83 -15.49 17.38
CA LEU A 85 6.00 -14.72 17.78
C LEU A 85 7.24 -15.09 16.97
N ASP A 86 7.40 -16.35 16.61
CA ASP A 86 8.46 -16.83 15.72
C ASP A 86 8.37 -16.30 14.27
N ALA A 87 7.21 -15.75 13.88
CA ALA A 87 7.02 -15.07 12.60
C ALA A 87 7.01 -13.53 12.72
N ILE A 88 7.45 -12.96 13.85
CA ILE A 88 7.43 -11.50 14.07
C ILE A 88 8.30 -10.76 13.06
N SER A 89 9.38 -11.37 12.56
CA SER A 89 10.23 -10.83 11.50
C SER A 89 9.45 -10.56 10.20
N ASP A 90 8.49 -11.42 9.88
CA ASP A 90 7.61 -11.24 8.72
C ASP A 90 6.71 -10.01 8.89
N GLY A 91 6.24 -9.78 10.12
CA GLY A 91 5.48 -8.58 10.46
C GLY A 91 6.29 -7.29 10.33
N ILE A 92 7.57 -7.31 10.72
CA ILE A 92 8.49 -6.19 10.55
C ILE A 92 8.66 -5.87 9.06
N ILE A 93 8.93 -6.89 8.24
CA ILE A 93 9.08 -6.75 6.80
C ILE A 93 7.81 -6.17 6.17
N ALA A 94 6.65 -6.72 6.50
CA ALA A 94 5.37 -6.27 5.96
C ALA A 94 5.05 -4.82 6.34
N ASN A 95 5.26 -4.45 7.62
CA ASN A 95 5.04 -3.09 8.11
C ASN A 95 5.92 -2.07 7.38
N ASN A 96 7.18 -2.38 7.16
CA ASN A 96 8.12 -1.51 6.44
C ASN A 96 7.77 -1.41 4.95
N LEU A 97 7.52 -2.54 4.28
CA LEU A 97 7.17 -2.55 2.86
C LEU A 97 5.90 -1.76 2.55
N LEU A 98 4.88 -1.84 3.39
CA LEU A 98 3.63 -1.10 3.18
C LEU A 98 3.83 0.41 3.28
N LEU A 99 4.65 0.88 4.23
CA LEU A 99 4.99 2.31 4.32
C LEU A 99 5.77 2.78 3.09
N GLU A 100 6.78 2.01 2.65
CA GLU A 100 7.57 2.38 1.46
C GLU A 100 6.70 2.40 0.20
N VAL A 101 5.77 1.46 0.03
CA VAL A 101 4.82 1.49 -1.09
C VAL A 101 4.01 2.79 -1.13
N VAL A 102 3.53 3.28 0.02
CA VAL A 102 2.82 4.56 0.08
C VAL A 102 3.71 5.71 -0.36
N ARG A 103 4.97 5.75 0.07
CA ARG A 103 5.93 6.79 -0.31
C ARG A 103 6.29 6.74 -1.79
N ASP A 104 6.58 5.54 -2.28
CA ASP A 104 7.08 5.32 -3.65
C ASP A 104 6.00 5.55 -4.72
N ALA A 105 4.72 5.44 -4.37
CA ALA A 105 3.62 5.77 -5.26
C ALA A 105 3.47 7.28 -5.52
N MET A 106 3.90 8.14 -4.58
CA MET A 106 3.66 9.59 -4.65
C MET A 106 4.26 10.27 -5.88
N PRO A 107 5.51 10.00 -6.29
CA PRO A 107 6.07 10.59 -7.51
C PRO A 107 5.26 10.27 -8.76
N THR A 108 4.78 9.02 -8.89
CA THR A 108 3.97 8.60 -10.04
C THR A 108 2.60 9.28 -10.07
N ILE A 109 1.97 9.42 -8.91
CA ILE A 109 0.71 10.18 -8.79
C ILE A 109 0.94 11.62 -9.22
N ARG A 110 2.01 12.26 -8.73
CA ARG A 110 2.36 13.65 -9.01
C ARG A 110 2.60 13.89 -10.51
N VAL A 111 3.38 13.03 -11.15
CA VAL A 111 3.66 13.12 -12.61
C VAL A 111 2.39 13.12 -13.44
N ASN A 112 1.35 12.44 -13.01
CA ASN A 112 0.07 12.37 -13.73
C ASN A 112 -0.91 13.51 -13.34
N LEU A 113 -0.87 14.01 -12.11
CA LEU A 113 -1.83 15.03 -11.66
C LEU A 113 -1.35 16.47 -11.86
N ASP A 114 -0.03 16.74 -11.78
CA ASP A 114 0.53 18.08 -11.96
C ASP A 114 0.20 18.69 -13.33
N PRO A 115 0.27 17.95 -14.48
CA PRO A 115 -0.06 18.49 -15.78
C PRO A 115 -1.49 19.03 -15.90
N ILE A 116 -2.41 18.51 -15.11
CA ILE A 116 -3.82 18.91 -15.10
C ILE A 116 -4.20 19.76 -13.87
N SER A 117 -3.20 20.21 -13.12
CA SER A 117 -3.38 21.03 -11.90
C SER A 117 -4.35 20.40 -10.88
N LYS A 118 -4.36 19.06 -10.80
CA LYS A 118 -5.19 18.32 -9.86
C LYS A 118 -4.47 18.16 -8.53
N SER A 119 -5.12 18.58 -7.43
CA SER A 119 -4.58 18.39 -6.07
C SER A 119 -4.73 16.95 -5.59
N TYR A 120 -3.81 16.53 -4.72
CA TYR A 120 -3.87 15.28 -3.98
C TYR A 120 -3.22 15.47 -2.61
N ASP A 121 -3.70 14.77 -1.60
CA ASP A 121 -3.29 14.96 -0.20
C ASP A 121 -2.02 14.14 0.13
N TYR A 122 -0.91 14.42 -0.59
CA TYR A 122 0.36 13.67 -0.51
C TYR A 122 0.87 13.57 0.93
N ASP A 123 1.05 14.70 1.58
CA ASP A 123 1.65 14.75 2.92
C ASP A 123 0.73 14.13 3.98
N GLU A 124 -0.58 14.37 3.89
CA GLU A 124 -1.57 13.79 4.78
C GLU A 124 -1.58 12.27 4.70
N LYS A 125 -1.54 11.70 3.48
CA LYS A 125 -1.49 10.25 3.25
C LYS A 125 -0.21 9.63 3.81
N ILE A 126 0.94 10.26 3.55
CA ILE A 126 2.23 9.81 4.07
C ILE A 126 2.25 9.87 5.60
N ASP A 127 1.78 10.96 6.20
CA ASP A 127 1.79 11.14 7.66
C ASP A 127 0.84 10.16 8.34
N TYR A 128 -0.31 9.89 7.73
CA TYR A 128 -1.20 8.86 8.24
C TYR A 128 -0.59 7.46 8.17
N ALA A 129 0.03 7.10 7.05
CA ALA A 129 0.74 5.83 6.92
C ALA A 129 1.89 5.69 7.93
N LYS A 130 2.67 6.76 8.16
CA LYS A 130 3.71 6.79 9.20
C LYS A 130 3.14 6.57 10.60
N LYS A 131 1.99 7.19 10.91
CA LYS A 131 1.33 7.00 12.20
C LYS A 131 0.94 5.54 12.44
N LEU A 132 0.36 4.89 11.43
CA LEU A 132 0.00 3.47 11.49
C LEU A 132 1.25 2.58 11.62
N HIS A 133 2.26 2.84 10.80
CA HIS A 133 3.55 2.14 10.85
C HIS A 133 4.18 2.22 12.25
N ASN A 134 4.25 3.42 12.84
CA ASN A 134 4.83 3.63 14.17
C ASN A 134 4.04 2.90 15.26
N ARG A 135 2.70 2.89 15.17
CA ARG A 135 1.85 2.12 16.08
C ARG A 135 2.17 0.62 16.01
N ASN A 136 2.28 0.09 14.81
CA ASN A 136 2.66 -1.30 14.57
C ASN A 136 4.07 -1.62 15.08
N GLN A 137 5.00 -0.69 14.88
CA GLN A 137 6.37 -0.82 15.38
C GLN A 137 6.43 -0.93 16.92
N GLN A 138 5.62 -0.16 17.63
CA GLN A 138 5.53 -0.24 19.09
C GLN A 138 5.03 -1.61 19.57
N ILE A 139 4.09 -2.22 18.84
CA ILE A 139 3.60 -3.57 19.13
C ILE A 139 4.73 -4.59 18.94
N ILE A 140 5.44 -4.51 17.82
CA ILE A 140 6.57 -5.37 17.49
C ILE A 140 7.64 -5.30 18.60
N GLU A 141 8.06 -4.09 18.98
CA GLU A 141 9.08 -3.86 20.00
C GLU A 141 8.66 -4.41 21.38
N ARG A 142 7.40 -4.19 21.76
CA ARG A 142 6.85 -4.75 23.00
C ARG A 142 6.92 -6.27 22.99
N ARG A 143 6.53 -6.90 21.89
CA ARG A 143 6.50 -8.36 21.77
C ARG A 143 7.92 -8.96 21.73
N LEU A 144 8.89 -8.31 21.11
CA LEU A 144 10.29 -8.74 21.11
C LEU A 144 10.90 -8.67 22.52
N LYS A 145 10.63 -7.63 23.30
CA LYS A 145 11.08 -7.54 24.69
C LYS A 145 10.57 -8.69 25.56
N TRP A 146 9.37 -9.20 25.31
CA TRP A 146 8.85 -10.37 26.04
C TRP A 146 9.64 -11.65 25.76
N GLN A 147 10.29 -11.79 24.61
CA GLN A 147 11.14 -12.93 24.32
C GLN A 147 12.43 -12.95 25.17
N GLU A 148 12.96 -11.79 25.53
CA GLU A 148 14.18 -11.68 26.34
C GLU A 148 13.97 -12.10 27.81
N TYR A 149 12.71 -12.16 28.26
CA TYR A 149 12.34 -12.56 29.63
C TYR A 149 11.84 -14.00 29.77
N MET A 150 11.72 -14.73 28.67
CA MET A 150 11.33 -16.14 28.64
C MET A 150 12.50 -17.05 28.32
#